data_366a375782bf48fd9f3c35252249d76a
#
_entry.id   366a375782bf48fd9f3c35252249d76a
#
_cell.length_a   1.000
_cell.length_b   1.000
_cell.length_c   1.000
_cell.angle_alpha   90.00
_cell.angle_beta   90.00
_cell.angle_gamma   90.00
#
_symmetry.space_group_name_H-M   'P 1'
#
loop_
_entity.id
_entity.type
_entity.pdbx_description
1 polymer ?
#
loop_
_entity_poly.entity_id
_entity_poly.type
_entity_poly.pdbx_seq_one_letter_code
_entity_poly.pdbx_strand_id
1 'polypeptide(L)'
;MTQRSKKGRSRFHAHAGTRADSLDGLLLATFWQRLLGYWVDLLIAVMVWVPLEFSWRHFVLHEKNIRIVWDFHEAGNIVVMVLYWGLANYFGNGQTPGKWVARTRILSLTSERMGLWQSVERGLGYGAAVLELGLGFLQFFWDRNRMCAQDRLAETIVIDFA
;
A
#
# COMPACT_ATOMS: atom_id res chain seq x y z
N MET A 1 -3.67 31.34 0.77
CA MET A 1 -4.01 29.89 0.88
C MET A 1 -4.25 29.57 2.34
N THR A 2 -5.50 29.36 2.70
CA THR A 2 -5.97 29.27 4.09
C THR A 2 -5.58 27.92 4.67
N GLN A 3 -4.62 27.88 5.56
CA GLN A 3 -4.36 26.71 6.40
C GLN A 3 -5.58 26.50 7.32
N ARG A 4 -6.52 25.70 6.88
CA ARG A 4 -7.60 25.19 7.71
C ARG A 4 -6.93 24.36 8.81
N SER A 5 -6.93 24.85 10.03
CA SER A 5 -6.41 24.16 11.22
C SER A 5 -6.96 22.74 11.28
N LYS A 6 -6.13 21.76 10.94
CA LYS A 6 -6.43 20.33 11.03
C LYS A 6 -6.26 19.87 12.51
N LYS A 7 -6.93 20.58 13.44
CA LYS A 7 -6.92 20.30 14.89
C LYS A 7 -7.47 18.91 15.12
N GLY A 8 -6.67 17.99 15.66
CA GLY A 8 -7.07 16.62 16.02
C GLY A 8 -6.51 15.49 15.14
N ARG A 9 -5.67 15.78 14.12
CA ARG A 9 -5.00 14.72 13.34
C ARG A 9 -3.71 14.25 14.02
N SER A 10 -3.50 12.91 13.97
CA SER A 10 -2.27 12.31 14.50
C SER A 10 -1.05 12.80 13.73
N ARG A 11 0.02 13.09 14.46
CA ARG A 11 1.32 13.45 13.90
C ARG A 11 2.31 12.33 14.14
N PHE A 12 3.28 12.21 13.25
CA PHE A 12 4.39 11.28 13.43
C PHE A 12 5.25 11.71 14.62
N HIS A 13 5.66 10.75 15.42
CA HIS A 13 6.62 10.92 16.51
C HIS A 13 7.83 10.04 16.22
N ALA A 14 8.96 10.66 15.97
CA ALA A 14 10.20 9.97 15.70
C ALA A 14 10.63 9.08 16.87
N HIS A 15 11.15 7.87 16.50
CA HIS A 15 11.75 6.95 17.46
C HIS A 15 13.20 6.91 17.16
N ALA A 16 14.16 7.42 17.45
CA ALA A 16 15.58 7.32 17.17
C ALA A 16 15.98 7.07 15.69
N GLY A 17 16.68 7.99 15.11
CA GLY A 17 17.22 7.89 13.74
C GLY A 17 17.21 9.22 13.03
N THR A 18 18.34 9.61 12.43
CA THR A 18 18.51 10.93 11.78
C THR A 18 17.44 11.22 10.72
N ARG A 19 16.98 10.19 10.00
CA ARG A 19 15.93 10.34 8.99
C ARG A 19 14.54 10.46 9.63
N ALA A 20 14.23 9.63 10.62
CA ALA A 20 12.97 9.69 11.34
C ALA A 20 12.79 11.05 12.02
N ASP A 21 13.84 11.61 12.58
CA ASP A 21 13.82 12.92 13.22
C ASP A 21 13.48 14.05 12.24
N SER A 22 13.94 13.94 10.98
CA SER A 22 13.60 14.91 9.94
C SER A 22 12.13 14.87 9.50
N LEU A 23 11.41 13.79 9.82
CA LEU A 23 10.00 13.57 9.50
C LEU A 23 9.09 13.82 10.69
N ASP A 24 9.64 14.20 11.85
CA ASP A 24 8.85 14.45 13.06
C ASP A 24 7.81 15.55 12.85
N GLY A 25 6.64 15.35 13.42
CA GLY A 25 5.53 16.30 13.32
C GLY A 25 4.74 16.26 12.02
N LEU A 26 5.12 15.46 11.00
CA LEU A 26 4.34 15.30 9.77
C LEU A 26 2.94 14.75 10.06
N LEU A 27 1.95 15.22 9.30
CA LEU A 27 0.58 14.77 9.42
C LEU A 27 0.44 13.36 8.85
N LEU A 28 -0.03 12.44 9.67
CA LEU A 28 -0.29 11.07 9.27
C LEU A 28 -1.61 10.96 8.51
N ALA A 29 -1.63 10.08 7.50
CA ALA A 29 -2.83 9.75 6.75
C ALA A 29 -3.88 9.10 7.67
N THR A 30 -5.14 9.47 7.47
CA THR A 30 -6.27 8.86 8.19
C THR A 30 -6.53 7.45 7.70
N PHE A 31 -7.24 6.66 8.50
CA PHE A 31 -7.67 5.31 8.11
C PHE A 31 -8.45 5.31 6.79
N TRP A 32 -9.42 6.23 6.64
CA TRP A 32 -10.25 6.33 5.44
C TRP A 32 -9.48 6.71 4.18
N GLN A 33 -8.48 7.59 4.30
CA GLN A 33 -7.60 7.90 3.17
C GLN A 33 -6.80 6.67 2.72
N ARG A 34 -6.25 5.90 3.68
CA ARG A 34 -5.52 4.67 3.37
C ARG A 34 -6.42 3.61 2.74
N LEU A 35 -7.63 3.45 3.28
CA LEU A 35 -8.62 2.52 2.77
C LEU A 35 -9.06 2.88 1.35
N LEU A 36 -9.36 4.16 1.10
CA LEU A 36 -9.69 4.65 -0.25
C LEU A 36 -8.56 4.37 -1.24
N GLY A 37 -7.32 4.72 -0.87
CA GLY A 37 -6.15 4.46 -1.72
C GLY A 37 -5.98 2.97 -2.03
N TYR A 38 -6.17 2.10 -1.04
CA TYR A 38 -6.12 0.65 -1.22
C TYR A 38 -7.19 0.14 -2.17
N TRP A 39 -8.45 0.59 -2.01
CA TRP A 39 -9.55 0.17 -2.88
C TRP A 39 -9.35 0.61 -4.34
N VAL A 40 -8.88 1.84 -4.56
CA VAL A 40 -8.58 2.33 -5.92
C VAL A 40 -7.46 1.51 -6.55
N ASP A 41 -6.37 1.24 -5.81
CA ASP A 41 -5.27 0.40 -6.30
C ASP A 41 -5.74 -1.03 -6.59
N LEU A 42 -6.60 -1.60 -5.75
CA LEU A 42 -7.18 -2.93 -5.96
C LEU A 42 -8.02 -2.98 -7.24
N LEU A 43 -8.88 -1.98 -7.46
CA LEU A 43 -9.67 -1.88 -8.70
C LEU A 43 -8.79 -1.81 -9.93
N ILE A 44 -7.73 -1.01 -9.90
CA ILE A 44 -6.76 -0.91 -11.01
C ILE A 44 -6.06 -2.25 -11.22
N ALA A 45 -5.61 -2.90 -10.15
CA ALA A 45 -4.96 -4.21 -10.25
C ALA A 45 -5.87 -5.25 -10.88
N VAL A 46 -7.14 -5.31 -10.46
CA VAL A 46 -8.15 -6.22 -11.04
C VAL A 46 -8.43 -5.90 -12.50
N MET A 47 -8.60 -4.61 -12.84
CA MET A 47 -8.85 -4.17 -14.23
C MET A 47 -7.70 -4.52 -15.18
N VAL A 48 -6.47 -4.57 -14.70
CA VAL A 48 -5.31 -4.95 -15.52
C VAL A 48 -5.17 -6.48 -15.55
N TRP A 49 -5.33 -7.13 -14.41
CA TRP A 49 -5.09 -8.57 -14.28
C TRP A 49 -6.12 -9.42 -14.99
N VAL A 50 -7.41 -9.12 -14.83
CA VAL A 50 -8.49 -9.95 -15.41
C VAL A 50 -8.38 -10.10 -16.93
N PRO A 51 -8.20 -9.03 -17.73
CA PRO A 51 -7.98 -9.18 -19.17
C PRO A 51 -6.70 -9.90 -19.53
N LEU A 52 -5.63 -9.70 -18.75
CA LEU A 52 -4.35 -10.36 -18.98
C LEU A 52 -4.46 -11.87 -18.77
N GLU A 53 -5.08 -12.29 -17.66
CA GLU A 53 -5.32 -13.70 -17.35
C GLU A 53 -6.25 -14.34 -18.38
N PHE A 54 -7.33 -13.65 -18.75
CA PHE A 54 -8.23 -14.12 -19.80
C PHE A 54 -7.47 -14.37 -21.12
N SER A 55 -6.66 -13.38 -21.53
CA SER A 55 -5.86 -13.50 -22.76
C SER A 55 -4.87 -14.65 -22.68
N TRP A 56 -4.20 -14.80 -21.52
CA TRP A 56 -3.27 -15.91 -21.31
C TRP A 56 -3.96 -17.28 -21.42
N ARG A 57 -5.07 -17.47 -20.73
CA ARG A 57 -5.83 -18.74 -20.76
C ARG A 57 -6.39 -19.03 -22.15
N HIS A 58 -6.87 -17.98 -22.86
CA HIS A 58 -7.45 -18.14 -24.18
C HIS A 58 -6.40 -18.45 -25.25
N PHE A 59 -5.32 -17.66 -25.32
CA PHE A 59 -4.34 -17.71 -26.41
C PHE A 59 -3.20 -18.70 -26.15
N VAL A 60 -2.79 -18.90 -24.89
CA VAL A 60 -1.65 -19.76 -24.56
C VAL A 60 -2.11 -21.12 -24.10
N LEU A 61 -3.10 -21.22 -23.21
CA LEU A 61 -3.59 -22.50 -22.70
C LEU A 61 -4.72 -23.09 -23.54
N HIS A 62 -5.26 -22.36 -24.51
CA HIS A 62 -6.35 -22.78 -25.40
C HIS A 62 -7.60 -23.27 -24.66
N GLU A 63 -7.87 -22.75 -23.48
CA GLU A 63 -9.06 -23.06 -22.69
C GLU A 63 -10.32 -22.50 -23.36
N LYS A 64 -11.33 -23.34 -23.61
CA LYS A 64 -12.62 -22.94 -24.23
C LYS A 64 -13.62 -22.41 -23.20
N ASN A 65 -13.56 -22.85 -21.95
CA ASN A 65 -14.47 -22.47 -20.89
C ASN A 65 -13.69 -21.76 -19.78
N ILE A 66 -13.37 -20.49 -20.00
CA ILE A 66 -12.60 -19.69 -19.05
C ILE A 66 -13.54 -19.18 -17.97
N ARG A 67 -13.36 -19.62 -16.73
CA ARG A 67 -13.97 -19.03 -15.54
C ARG A 67 -12.87 -18.29 -14.76
N ILE A 68 -12.89 -16.99 -14.81
CA ILE A 68 -12.00 -16.18 -14.00
C ILE A 68 -12.67 -16.03 -12.64
N VAL A 69 -12.13 -16.73 -11.66
CA VAL A 69 -12.51 -16.60 -10.25
C VAL A 69 -11.32 -15.94 -9.57
N TRP A 70 -11.54 -14.73 -9.04
CA TRP A 70 -10.52 -14.09 -8.23
C TRP A 70 -10.47 -14.79 -6.87
N ASP A 71 -9.53 -15.71 -6.72
CA ASP A 71 -9.29 -16.40 -5.47
C ASP A 71 -7.98 -15.89 -4.84
N PHE A 72 -8.10 -15.33 -3.65
CA PHE A 72 -6.92 -14.89 -2.88
C PHE A 72 -6.04 -16.03 -2.38
N HIS A 73 -6.50 -17.27 -2.48
CA HIS A 73 -5.71 -18.45 -2.13
C HIS A 73 -4.86 -18.97 -3.29
N GLU A 74 -5.10 -18.54 -4.52
CA GLU A 74 -4.22 -18.85 -5.63
C GLU A 74 -2.90 -18.09 -5.52
N ALA A 75 -1.80 -18.81 -5.44
CA ALA A 75 -0.45 -18.24 -5.34
C ALA A 75 -0.16 -17.23 -6.47
N GLY A 76 -0.67 -17.47 -7.68
CA GLY A 76 -0.53 -16.58 -8.82
C GLY A 76 -1.12 -15.18 -8.56
N ASN A 77 -2.33 -15.13 -8.01
CA ASN A 77 -3.00 -13.88 -7.69
C ASN A 77 -2.25 -13.08 -6.61
N ILE A 78 -1.72 -13.78 -5.59
CA ILE A 78 -0.89 -13.15 -4.54
C ILE A 78 0.38 -12.56 -5.14
N VAL A 79 1.07 -13.31 -6.01
CA VAL A 79 2.30 -12.83 -6.68
C VAL A 79 2.03 -11.57 -7.48
N VAL A 80 0.93 -11.53 -8.24
CA VAL A 80 0.55 -10.35 -9.02
C VAL A 80 0.24 -9.17 -8.13
N MET A 81 -0.48 -9.36 -7.04
CA MET A 81 -0.73 -8.31 -6.05
C MET A 81 0.58 -7.75 -5.47
N VAL A 82 1.49 -8.62 -5.06
CA VAL A 82 2.80 -8.23 -4.52
C VAL A 82 3.60 -7.45 -5.56
N LEU A 83 3.64 -7.93 -6.81
CA LEU A 83 4.32 -7.25 -7.91
C LEU A 83 3.70 -5.89 -8.20
N TYR A 84 2.38 -5.80 -8.30
CA TYR A 84 1.70 -4.52 -8.54
C TYR A 84 2.04 -3.49 -7.46
N TRP A 85 1.81 -3.81 -6.19
CA TRP A 85 2.09 -2.86 -5.11
C TRP A 85 3.58 -2.61 -4.93
N GLY A 86 4.43 -3.63 -5.09
CA GLY A 86 5.88 -3.49 -5.02
C GLY A 86 6.39 -2.52 -6.09
N LEU A 87 6.07 -2.77 -7.36
CA LEU A 87 6.50 -1.95 -8.49
C LEU A 87 5.88 -0.56 -8.46
N ALA A 88 4.57 -0.45 -8.19
CA ALA A 88 3.90 0.84 -8.12
C ALA A 88 4.45 1.73 -7.01
N ASN A 89 4.77 1.17 -5.84
CA ASN A 89 5.42 1.91 -4.75
C ASN A 89 6.86 2.30 -5.10
N TYR A 90 7.62 1.42 -5.74
CA TYR A 90 8.99 1.69 -6.14
C TYR A 90 9.07 2.81 -7.18
N PHE A 91 8.38 2.66 -8.32
CA PHE A 91 8.41 3.65 -9.40
C PHE A 91 7.74 4.97 -9.01
N GLY A 92 6.66 4.92 -8.23
CA GLY A 92 5.97 6.09 -7.71
C GLY A 92 6.65 6.72 -6.48
N ASN A 93 7.79 6.19 -6.03
CA ASN A 93 8.47 6.64 -4.81
C ASN A 93 7.48 6.79 -3.62
N GLY A 94 6.77 5.71 -3.33
CA GLY A 94 5.77 5.65 -2.26
C GLY A 94 4.40 6.22 -2.62
N GLN A 95 4.14 6.55 -3.88
CA GLN A 95 2.87 7.09 -4.33
C GLN A 95 2.28 6.23 -5.48
N THR A 96 1.37 5.34 -5.16
CA THR A 96 0.60 4.58 -6.14
C THR A 96 -0.54 5.43 -6.71
N PRO A 97 -1.16 5.06 -7.83
CA PRO A 97 -2.32 5.76 -8.36
C PRO A 97 -3.44 5.94 -7.32
N GLY A 98 -3.76 4.90 -6.54
CA GLY A 98 -4.76 4.99 -5.48
C GLY A 98 -4.36 5.94 -4.36
N LYS A 99 -3.08 5.95 -3.98
CA LYS A 99 -2.57 6.90 -2.98
C LYS A 99 -2.58 8.34 -3.50
N TRP A 100 -2.34 8.53 -4.79
CA TRP A 100 -2.45 9.84 -5.42
C TRP A 100 -3.89 10.37 -5.31
N VAL A 101 -4.88 9.56 -5.63
CA VAL A 101 -6.31 9.90 -5.47
C VAL A 101 -6.64 10.19 -4.00
N ALA A 102 -6.14 9.38 -3.08
CA ALA A 102 -6.36 9.53 -1.64
C ALA A 102 -5.54 10.67 -1.01
N ARG A 103 -4.68 11.37 -1.78
CA ARG A 103 -3.75 12.40 -1.31
C ARG A 103 -2.85 11.90 -0.17
N THR A 104 -2.36 10.69 -0.30
CA THR A 104 -1.44 10.08 0.66
C THR A 104 -0.12 9.72 0.00
N ARG A 105 0.93 9.65 0.78
CA ARG A 105 2.25 9.22 0.33
C ARG A 105 2.95 8.39 1.38
N ILE A 106 3.67 7.36 0.96
CA ILE A 106 4.54 6.58 1.82
C ILE A 106 5.92 7.24 1.86
N LEU A 107 6.46 7.37 3.05
CA LEU A 107 7.85 7.80 3.24
C LEU A 107 8.63 6.70 3.96
N SER A 108 9.85 6.45 3.50
CA SER A 108 10.80 5.58 4.20
C SER A 108 11.36 6.30 5.43
N LEU A 109 11.53 5.57 6.53
CA LEU A 109 12.18 6.05 7.75
C LEU A 109 13.70 5.89 7.71
N THR A 110 14.23 5.12 6.73
CA THR A 110 15.65 4.79 6.62
C THR A 110 16.34 5.48 5.46
N SER A 111 15.61 5.80 4.38
CA SER A 111 16.18 6.37 3.16
C SER A 111 15.33 7.49 2.58
N GLU A 112 15.92 8.37 1.75
CA GLU A 112 15.17 9.46 1.10
C GLU A 112 14.20 8.98 0.04
N ARG A 113 14.56 7.89 -0.66
CA ARG A 113 13.70 7.25 -1.65
C ARG A 113 13.34 5.85 -1.18
N MET A 114 12.14 5.43 -1.53
CA MET A 114 11.71 4.07 -1.25
C MET A 114 12.56 3.07 -2.04
N GLY A 115 13.24 2.19 -1.34
CA GLY A 115 14.03 1.11 -1.96
C GLY A 115 13.12 0.04 -2.57
N LEU A 116 13.67 -0.71 -3.55
CA LEU A 116 12.95 -1.84 -4.15
C LEU A 116 12.56 -2.87 -3.09
N TRP A 117 13.49 -3.19 -2.19
CA TRP A 117 13.28 -4.15 -1.11
C TRP A 117 12.13 -3.74 -0.18
N GLN A 118 12.14 -2.49 0.29
CA GLN A 118 11.04 -1.95 1.10
C GLN A 118 9.69 -1.99 0.37
N SER A 119 9.70 -1.75 -0.94
CA SER A 119 8.49 -1.81 -1.76
C SER A 119 7.95 -3.24 -1.87
N VAL A 120 8.83 -4.23 -2.00
CA VAL A 120 8.47 -5.67 -2.02
C VAL A 120 7.96 -6.10 -0.64
N GLU A 121 8.66 -5.74 0.44
CA GLU A 121 8.21 -6.04 1.82
C GLU A 121 6.81 -5.51 2.09
N ARG A 122 6.51 -4.31 1.62
CA ARG A 122 5.15 -3.76 1.72
C ARG A 122 4.13 -4.55 0.90
N GLY A 123 4.51 -4.95 -0.31
CA GLY A 123 3.67 -5.81 -1.15
C GLY A 123 3.33 -7.13 -0.46
N LEU A 124 4.34 -7.79 0.10
CA LEU A 124 4.18 -9.00 0.91
C LEU A 124 3.30 -8.76 2.14
N GLY A 125 3.50 -7.63 2.83
CA GLY A 125 2.68 -7.25 3.98
C GLY A 125 1.20 -7.03 3.65
N TYR A 126 0.87 -6.53 2.46
CA TYR A 126 -0.52 -6.48 1.97
C TYR A 126 -1.09 -7.90 1.75
N GLY A 127 -0.30 -8.79 1.13
CA GLY A 127 -0.69 -10.19 0.96
C GLY A 127 -0.93 -10.88 2.29
N ALA A 128 -0.02 -10.74 3.25
CA ALA A 128 -0.17 -11.29 4.59
C ALA A 128 -1.41 -10.74 5.31
N ALA A 129 -1.65 -9.42 5.23
CA ALA A 129 -2.81 -8.80 5.87
C ALA A 129 -4.15 -9.31 5.31
N VAL A 130 -4.20 -9.65 4.02
CA VAL A 130 -5.38 -10.29 3.40
C VAL A 130 -5.57 -11.70 3.93
N LEU A 131 -4.51 -12.50 4.02
CA LEU A 131 -4.56 -13.87 4.58
C LEU A 131 -4.99 -13.88 6.06
N GLU A 132 -4.60 -12.87 6.82
CA GLU A 132 -4.99 -12.68 8.23
C GLU A 132 -6.35 -12.01 8.40
N LEU A 133 -7.24 -12.04 7.40
CA LEU A 133 -8.56 -11.40 7.44
C LEU A 133 -8.52 -9.89 7.80
N GLY A 134 -7.45 -9.21 7.45
CA GLY A 134 -7.29 -7.78 7.69
C GLY A 134 -6.78 -7.38 9.09
N LEU A 135 -6.42 -8.33 9.94
CA LEU A 135 -5.92 -8.04 11.30
C LEU A 135 -4.68 -7.14 11.28
N GLY A 136 -3.82 -7.28 10.27
CA GLY A 136 -2.65 -6.41 10.08
C GLY A 136 -2.99 -4.94 9.92
N PHE A 137 -4.18 -4.60 9.41
CA PHE A 137 -4.66 -3.22 9.29
C PHE A 137 -5.20 -2.66 10.61
N LEU A 138 -5.68 -3.51 11.51
CA LEU A 138 -6.25 -3.07 12.78
C LEU A 138 -5.20 -2.46 13.70
N GLN A 139 -3.92 -2.78 13.54
CA GLN A 139 -2.82 -2.15 14.30
C GLN A 139 -2.82 -0.62 14.17
N PHE A 140 -3.36 -0.06 13.09
CA PHE A 140 -3.56 1.36 12.90
C PHE A 140 -4.24 2.05 14.08
N PHE A 141 -5.18 1.40 14.75
CA PHE A 141 -6.03 2.04 15.76
C PHE A 141 -5.34 2.23 17.12
N TRP A 142 -4.38 1.36 17.46
CA TRP A 142 -3.66 1.42 18.74
C TRP A 142 -2.18 1.74 18.62
N ASP A 143 -1.66 1.80 17.40
CA ASP A 143 -0.30 2.27 17.20
C ASP A 143 -0.21 3.80 17.28
N ARG A 144 0.79 4.32 18.02
CA ARG A 144 1.00 5.77 18.21
C ARG A 144 1.22 6.50 16.89
N ASN A 145 1.98 5.90 15.99
CA ASN A 145 2.31 6.44 14.67
C ASN A 145 1.37 5.95 13.57
N ARG A 146 0.24 5.33 13.92
CA ARG A 146 -0.76 4.81 12.98
C ARG A 146 -0.15 3.84 11.95
N MET A 147 0.87 3.09 12.35
CA MET A 147 1.54 2.11 11.49
C MET A 147 0.74 0.81 11.49
N CYS A 148 0.52 0.28 10.28
CA CYS A 148 0.02 -1.08 10.07
C CYS A 148 1.19 -2.08 10.06
N ALA A 149 0.90 -3.39 10.02
CA ALA A 149 1.95 -4.42 9.99
C ALA A 149 2.93 -4.22 8.82
N GLN A 150 2.43 -3.94 7.62
CA GLN A 150 3.25 -3.67 6.43
C GLN A 150 4.09 -2.40 6.56
N ASP A 151 3.61 -1.38 7.31
CA ASP A 151 4.36 -0.15 7.53
C ASP A 151 5.56 -0.41 8.46
N ARG A 152 5.37 -1.24 9.48
CA ARG A 152 6.42 -1.63 10.43
C ARG A 152 7.46 -2.52 9.78
N LEU A 153 7.03 -3.52 9.00
CA LEU A 153 7.93 -4.46 8.32
C LEU A 153 8.90 -3.73 7.40
N ALA A 154 8.39 -2.77 6.63
CA ALA A 154 9.17 -2.01 5.66
C ALA A 154 9.75 -0.69 6.21
N GLU A 155 9.66 -0.44 7.51
CA GLU A 155 10.13 0.81 8.15
C GLU A 155 9.67 2.07 7.41
N THR A 156 8.36 2.20 7.26
CA THR A 156 7.72 3.29 6.50
C THR A 156 6.57 3.92 7.27
N ILE A 157 6.22 5.14 6.91
CA ILE A 157 5.01 5.83 7.38
C ILE A 157 4.16 6.30 6.21
N VAL A 158 2.87 6.46 6.42
CA VAL A 158 1.96 7.03 5.42
C VAL A 158 1.49 8.39 5.89
N ILE A 159 1.84 9.42 5.12
CA ILE A 159 1.52 10.81 5.41
C ILE A 159 0.31 11.31 4.60
N ASP A 160 -0.36 12.33 5.11
CA ASP A 160 -1.32 13.15 4.38
C ASP A 160 -0.54 14.17 3.54
N PHE A 161 -0.64 14.06 2.23
CA PHE A 161 0.08 14.88 1.25
C PHE A 161 -0.80 16.02 0.69
N ALA A 162 -1.85 16.38 1.39
CA ALA A 162 -2.78 17.45 0.98
C ALA A 162 -2.31 18.84 1.40
#